data_49fc8a227950aefba69ccc28eed21554
#
_entry.id   49fc8a227950aefba69ccc28eed21554
#
_cell.length_a   1.000
_cell.length_b   1.000
_cell.length_c   1.000
_cell.angle_alpha   90.00
_cell.angle_beta   90.00
_cell.angle_gamma   90.00
#
_symmetry.space_group_name_H-M   'P 1'
#
loop_
_entity.id
_entity.type
_entity.pdbx_description
1 polymer ?
#
loop_
_entity_poly.entity_id
_entity_poly.type
_entity_poly.pdbx_seq_one_letter_code
_entity_poly.pdbx_strand_id
1 'polypeptide(L)'
;MRKIADAKTLFLDRDGVINTRKIGGYIQSVEEFEFIDGVLEAFGIFARLFDTIVVVTNQQGIGKALMSEKDFENISLYMKNEIVRSGGRLDQVFHCPALAKQEPFDRKPSVGMGLKARKQFPQIRFKDSIMVGDSLSDLIFGKRLGMHTVHISNSNTTARQHSKRTDFRF
;
A
#
# COMPACT_ATOMS: atom_id res chain seq x y z
N MET A 1 0.04 -19.44 -17.08
CA MET A 1 0.34 -18.54 -15.93
C MET A 1 1.12 -17.34 -16.44
N ARG A 2 0.57 -16.12 -16.36
CA ARG A 2 1.35 -14.91 -16.64
C ARG A 2 2.40 -14.77 -15.55
N LYS A 3 3.63 -14.50 -15.95
CA LYS A 3 4.73 -14.31 -15.00
C LYS A 3 4.59 -12.96 -14.31
N ILE A 4 4.91 -12.88 -13.02
CA ILE A 4 4.95 -11.62 -12.24
C ILE A 4 5.89 -10.58 -12.88
N ALA A 5 6.88 -11.06 -13.65
CA ALA A 5 7.79 -10.23 -14.43
C ALA A 5 7.10 -9.36 -15.51
N ASP A 6 5.85 -9.68 -15.88
CA ASP A 6 5.07 -8.91 -16.86
C ASP A 6 4.18 -7.84 -16.18
N ALA A 7 4.22 -7.72 -14.85
CA ALA A 7 3.44 -6.74 -14.11
C ALA A 7 3.90 -5.32 -14.43
N LYS A 8 2.92 -4.43 -14.66
CA LYS A 8 3.14 -3.04 -15.06
C LYS A 8 2.74 -2.04 -13.97
N THR A 9 1.95 -2.47 -13.00
CA THR A 9 1.48 -1.61 -11.91
C THR A 9 1.79 -2.23 -10.55
N LEU A 10 2.31 -1.40 -9.66
CA LEU A 10 2.59 -1.76 -8.28
C LEU A 10 1.65 -1.01 -7.34
N PHE A 11 0.88 -1.75 -6.55
CA PHE A 11 0.08 -1.27 -5.43
C PHE A 11 0.79 -1.63 -4.13
N LEU A 12 0.97 -0.66 -3.26
CA LEU A 12 1.65 -0.83 -1.97
C LEU A 12 0.71 -0.40 -0.84
N ASP A 13 0.65 -1.16 0.25
CA ASP A 13 0.20 -0.58 1.52
C ASP A 13 1.29 0.37 2.05
N ARG A 14 0.94 1.21 3.02
CA ARG A 14 1.87 2.16 3.64
C ARG A 14 2.50 1.59 4.91
N ASP A 15 1.68 1.41 5.94
CA ASP A 15 2.12 1.03 7.28
C ASP A 15 2.48 -0.46 7.35
N GLY A 16 3.73 -0.78 7.62
CA GLY A 16 4.27 -2.14 7.63
C GLY A 16 4.83 -2.60 6.28
N VAL A 17 4.76 -1.74 5.24
CA VAL A 17 5.35 -1.98 3.91
C VAL A 17 6.35 -0.90 3.52
N ILE A 18 6.00 0.37 3.68
CA ILE A 18 6.87 1.52 3.37
C ILE A 18 7.49 2.07 4.65
N ASN A 19 6.69 2.23 5.69
CA ASN A 19 7.14 2.69 6.99
C ASN A 19 6.87 1.67 8.09
N THR A 20 7.65 1.76 9.15
CA THR A 20 7.45 0.97 10.37
C THR A 20 6.05 1.20 10.90
N ARG A 21 5.32 0.10 11.17
CA ARG A 21 3.97 0.17 11.73
C ARG A 21 4.02 0.49 13.22
N LYS A 22 3.25 1.49 13.66
CA LYS A 22 3.05 1.79 15.07
C LYS A 22 2.02 0.82 15.67
N ILE A 23 2.50 -0.13 16.48
CA ILE A 23 1.64 -1.14 17.12
C ILE A 23 0.67 -0.45 18.08
N GLY A 24 -0.65 -0.73 17.91
CA GLY A 24 -1.70 -0.15 18.74
C GLY A 24 -1.97 1.34 18.50
N GLY A 25 -1.33 1.95 17.49
CA GLY A 25 -1.46 3.38 17.18
C GLY A 25 -1.51 3.71 15.70
N TYR A 26 -1.28 4.96 15.39
CA TYR A 26 -1.22 5.54 14.05
C TYR A 26 -0.02 6.46 13.96
N ILE A 27 0.57 6.56 12.76
CA ILE A 27 1.57 7.59 12.45
C ILE A 27 0.81 8.90 12.26
N GLN A 28 1.02 9.86 13.16
CA GLN A 28 0.24 11.10 13.24
C GLN A 28 1.01 12.33 12.78
N SER A 29 2.35 12.22 12.68
CA SER A 29 3.21 13.31 12.22
C SER A 29 4.39 12.79 11.39
N VAL A 30 5.11 13.72 10.75
CA VAL A 30 6.30 13.38 9.96
C VAL A 30 7.41 12.83 10.85
N GLU A 31 7.52 13.32 12.08
CA GLU A 31 8.54 12.88 13.07
C GLU A 31 8.36 11.43 13.52
N GLU A 32 7.12 10.91 13.43
CA GLU A 32 6.82 9.51 13.73
C GLU A 32 7.00 8.58 12.51
N PHE A 33 7.23 9.15 11.31
CA PHE A 33 7.33 8.39 10.08
C PHE A 33 8.74 7.87 9.88
N GLU A 34 8.95 6.58 10.10
CA GLU A 34 10.23 5.90 9.92
C GLU A 34 10.14 4.93 8.74
N PHE A 35 10.95 5.15 7.71
CA PHE A 35 11.03 4.22 6.58
C PHE A 35 11.57 2.86 7.02
N ILE A 36 11.04 1.79 6.45
CA ILE A 36 11.62 0.44 6.59
C ILE A 36 12.94 0.40 5.84
N ASP A 37 13.95 -0.23 6.44
CA ASP A 37 15.28 -0.39 5.85
C ASP A 37 15.21 -0.96 4.42
N GLY A 38 15.91 -0.33 3.49
CA GLY A 38 15.99 -0.74 2.09
C GLY A 38 14.79 -0.35 1.22
N VAL A 39 13.72 0.24 1.79
CA VAL A 39 12.52 0.57 1.00
C VAL A 39 12.79 1.70 -0.01
N LEU A 40 13.61 2.68 0.36
CA LEU A 40 13.96 3.79 -0.55
C LEU A 40 14.76 3.29 -1.76
N GLU A 41 15.71 2.39 -1.56
CA GLU A 41 16.45 1.72 -2.62
C GLU A 41 15.52 0.88 -3.50
N ALA A 42 14.56 0.19 -2.88
CA ALA A 42 13.56 -0.59 -3.61
C ALA A 42 12.71 0.31 -4.52
N PHE A 43 12.32 1.52 -4.09
CA PHE A 43 11.61 2.47 -4.95
C PHE A 43 12.42 2.90 -6.17
N GLY A 44 13.74 3.02 -6.06
CA GLY A 44 14.64 3.25 -7.21
C GLY A 44 14.60 2.10 -8.22
N ILE A 45 14.46 0.86 -7.76
CA ILE A 45 14.27 -0.32 -8.61
C ILE A 45 12.85 -0.32 -9.20
N PHE A 46 11.83 -0.10 -8.39
CA PHE A 46 10.43 -0.08 -8.83
C PHE A 46 10.16 0.97 -9.91
N ALA A 47 10.78 2.15 -9.81
CA ALA A 47 10.64 3.22 -10.80
C ALA A 47 11.08 2.79 -12.21
N ARG A 48 12.01 1.80 -12.31
CA ARG A 48 12.47 1.25 -13.59
C ARG A 48 11.63 0.08 -14.09
N LEU A 49 10.94 -0.63 -13.19
CA LEU A 49 10.20 -1.86 -13.51
C LEU A 49 8.72 -1.63 -13.79
N PHE A 50 8.12 -0.67 -13.10
CA PHE A 50 6.67 -0.45 -13.14
C PHE A 50 6.33 0.86 -13.84
N ASP A 51 5.29 0.84 -14.67
CA ASP A 51 4.77 2.04 -15.35
C ASP A 51 3.96 2.93 -14.39
N THR A 52 3.35 2.33 -13.37
CA THR A 52 2.55 3.03 -12.36
C THR A 52 2.81 2.45 -10.97
N ILE A 53 3.08 3.30 -10.00
CA ILE A 53 3.31 2.94 -8.59
C ILE A 53 2.35 3.76 -7.72
N VAL A 54 1.47 3.10 -6.99
CA VAL A 54 0.47 3.76 -6.14
C VAL A 54 0.45 3.15 -4.74
N VAL A 55 0.14 3.99 -3.76
CA VAL A 55 -0.14 3.57 -2.38
C VAL A 55 -1.65 3.50 -2.19
N VAL A 56 -2.12 2.45 -1.51
CA VAL A 56 -3.51 2.26 -1.09
C VAL A 56 -3.53 1.92 0.40
N THR A 57 -3.98 2.84 1.25
CA THR A 57 -3.83 2.72 2.69
C THR A 57 -5.11 3.02 3.48
N ASN A 58 -5.38 2.22 4.53
CA ASN A 58 -6.47 2.44 5.47
C ASN A 58 -5.99 3.35 6.60
N GLN A 59 -6.56 4.56 6.72
CA GLN A 59 -6.13 5.60 7.67
C GLN A 59 -7.26 6.00 8.63
N GLN A 60 -7.83 5.04 9.34
CA GLN A 60 -8.93 5.33 10.28
C GLN A 60 -8.53 6.19 11.48
N GLY A 61 -7.24 6.51 11.68
CA GLY A 61 -6.80 7.51 12.65
C GLY A 61 -7.45 8.87 12.40
N ILE A 62 -7.71 9.21 11.13
CA ILE A 62 -8.42 10.42 10.72
C ILE A 62 -9.88 10.36 11.20
N GLY A 63 -10.58 9.27 10.90
CA GLY A 63 -11.97 9.07 11.32
C GLY A 63 -12.15 8.94 12.83
N LYS A 64 -11.09 8.66 13.58
CA LYS A 64 -11.03 8.67 15.05
C LYS A 64 -10.65 10.04 15.63
N ALA A 65 -10.44 11.05 14.79
CA ALA A 65 -9.95 12.38 15.20
C ALA A 65 -8.60 12.34 15.95
N LEU A 66 -7.75 11.34 15.70
CA LEU A 66 -6.40 11.23 16.26
C LEU A 66 -5.37 11.96 15.40
N MET A 67 -5.69 12.26 14.16
CA MET A 67 -4.94 13.06 13.21
C MET A 67 -5.91 13.71 12.23
N SER A 68 -5.50 14.82 11.62
CA SER A 68 -6.29 15.50 10.59
C SER A 68 -5.95 14.99 9.18
N GLU A 69 -6.79 15.33 8.19
CA GLU A 69 -6.45 15.14 6.76
C GLU A 69 -5.17 15.90 6.41
N LYS A 70 -4.96 17.09 7.02
CA LYS A 70 -3.76 17.91 6.79
C LYS A 70 -2.49 17.22 7.29
N ASP A 71 -2.55 16.54 8.45
CA ASP A 71 -1.42 15.77 8.96
C ASP A 71 -1.09 14.62 8.01
N PHE A 72 -2.11 13.91 7.53
CA PHE A 72 -1.94 12.85 6.54
C PHE A 72 -1.34 13.37 5.22
N GLU A 73 -1.79 14.52 4.72
CA GLU A 73 -1.21 15.16 3.54
C GLU A 73 0.27 15.50 3.73
N ASN A 74 0.64 16.08 4.89
CA ASN A 74 2.02 16.42 5.22
C ASN A 74 2.92 15.16 5.27
N ILE A 75 2.46 14.10 5.93
CA ILE A 75 3.16 12.80 5.96
C ILE A 75 3.32 12.23 4.56
N SER A 76 2.26 12.25 3.76
CA SER A 76 2.28 11.72 2.39
C SER A 76 3.22 12.52 1.48
N LEU A 77 3.27 13.83 1.65
CA LEU A 77 4.19 14.71 0.92
C LEU A 77 5.65 14.43 1.32
N TYR A 78 5.93 14.30 2.61
CA TYR A 78 7.25 13.93 3.12
C TYR A 78 7.69 12.60 2.53
N MET A 79 6.86 11.56 2.65
CA MET A 79 7.12 10.23 2.09
C MET A 79 7.46 10.30 0.59
N LYS A 80 6.64 11.02 -0.20
CA LYS A 80 6.86 11.17 -1.64
C LYS A 80 8.16 11.89 -1.96
N ASN A 81 8.49 12.96 -1.23
CA ASN A 81 9.72 13.71 -1.44
C ASN A 81 10.98 12.87 -1.16
N GLU A 82 11.00 12.09 -0.09
CA GLU A 82 12.13 11.21 0.24
C GLU A 82 12.29 10.10 -0.81
N ILE A 83 11.18 9.51 -1.30
CA ILE A 83 11.21 8.54 -2.40
C ILE A 83 11.82 9.17 -3.66
N VAL A 84 11.41 10.38 -4.03
CA VAL A 84 11.96 11.07 -5.21
C VAL A 84 13.44 11.42 -5.03
N ARG A 85 13.84 11.89 -3.85
CA ARG A 85 15.25 12.19 -3.53
C ARG A 85 16.16 10.97 -3.65
N SER A 86 15.64 9.78 -3.35
CA SER A 86 16.37 8.51 -3.48
C SER A 86 16.37 7.92 -4.89
N GLY A 87 15.86 8.66 -5.89
CA GLY A 87 15.79 8.21 -7.28
C GLY A 87 14.58 7.31 -7.60
N GLY A 88 13.62 7.21 -6.67
CA GLY A 88 12.38 6.49 -6.84
C GLY A 88 11.25 7.35 -7.45
N ARG A 89 10.07 6.74 -7.60
CA ARG A 89 8.84 7.39 -8.04
C ARG A 89 7.65 6.84 -7.25
N LEU A 90 6.72 7.72 -6.89
CA LEU A 90 5.40 7.41 -6.38
C LEU A 90 4.38 8.30 -7.09
N ASP A 91 3.48 7.69 -7.85
CA ASP A 91 2.56 8.42 -8.72
C ASP A 91 1.37 8.99 -7.94
N GLN A 92 0.79 8.21 -6.99
CA GLN A 92 -0.34 8.66 -6.18
C GLN A 92 -0.47 7.89 -4.86
N VAL A 93 -1.09 8.53 -3.88
CA VAL A 93 -1.52 7.93 -2.61
C VAL A 93 -3.04 7.99 -2.53
N PHE A 94 -3.67 6.83 -2.41
CA PHE A 94 -5.10 6.70 -2.13
C PHE A 94 -5.27 6.23 -0.69
N HIS A 95 -6.18 6.88 0.05
CA HIS A 95 -6.43 6.51 1.43
C HIS A 95 -7.93 6.43 1.75
N CYS A 96 -8.25 5.71 2.80
CA CYS A 96 -9.59 5.65 3.36
C CYS A 96 -9.55 6.09 4.82
N PRO A 97 -10.10 7.27 5.18
CA PRO A 97 -10.12 7.78 6.53
C PRO A 97 -11.21 7.13 7.40
N ALA A 98 -12.21 6.49 6.80
CA ALA A 98 -13.38 6.00 7.50
C ALA A 98 -13.09 4.89 8.50
N LEU A 99 -13.91 4.80 9.52
CA LEU A 99 -13.84 3.76 10.54
C LEU A 99 -14.18 2.38 9.97
N ALA A 100 -13.51 1.34 10.46
CA ALA A 100 -13.74 -0.03 10.01
C ALA A 100 -15.21 -0.47 10.16
N LYS A 101 -15.89 -0.04 11.25
CA LYS A 101 -17.30 -0.36 11.54
C LYS A 101 -18.30 0.22 10.52
N GLN A 102 -17.88 1.18 9.70
CA GLN A 102 -18.72 1.79 8.67
C GLN A 102 -18.70 0.98 7.37
N GLU A 103 -17.78 0.01 7.25
CA GLU A 103 -17.57 -0.84 6.08
C GLU A 103 -17.55 -0.06 4.75
N PRO A 104 -16.83 1.09 4.65
CA PRO A 104 -16.90 1.93 3.48
C PRO A 104 -16.28 1.22 2.28
N PHE A 105 -16.84 1.50 1.08
CA PHE A 105 -16.40 0.89 -0.17
C PHE A 105 -14.92 1.13 -0.49
N ASP A 106 -14.36 2.24 -0.03
CA ASP A 106 -12.94 2.59 -0.25
C ASP A 106 -11.97 1.87 0.70
N ARG A 107 -12.50 1.30 1.82
CA ARG A 107 -11.63 0.66 2.81
C ARG A 107 -11.26 -0.75 2.40
N LYS A 108 -9.96 -1.07 2.33
CA LYS A 108 -9.51 -2.46 2.18
C LYS A 108 -10.09 -3.35 3.31
N PRO A 109 -10.65 -4.51 3.00
CA PRO A 109 -10.50 -5.31 1.78
C PRO A 109 -11.50 -5.00 0.65
N SER A 110 -12.31 -3.94 0.74
CA SER A 110 -13.15 -3.48 -0.36
C SER A 110 -12.32 -2.79 -1.44
N VAL A 111 -12.82 -2.77 -2.69
CA VAL A 111 -12.03 -2.49 -3.89
C VAL A 111 -12.01 -1.03 -4.34
N GLY A 112 -12.68 -0.14 -3.60
CA GLY A 112 -12.92 1.25 -4.03
C GLY A 112 -11.66 2.02 -4.36
N MET A 113 -10.61 1.96 -3.51
CA MET A 113 -9.34 2.64 -3.81
C MET A 113 -8.68 2.12 -5.09
N GLY A 114 -8.76 0.82 -5.38
CA GLY A 114 -8.24 0.25 -6.62
C GLY A 114 -8.99 0.76 -7.85
N LEU A 115 -10.31 0.87 -7.77
CA LEU A 115 -11.14 1.42 -8.85
C LEU A 115 -10.87 2.92 -9.07
N LYS A 116 -10.65 3.69 -7.98
CA LYS A 116 -10.22 5.10 -8.07
C LYS A 116 -8.86 5.22 -8.75
N ALA A 117 -7.91 4.35 -8.39
CA ALA A 117 -6.60 4.32 -9.04
C ALA A 117 -6.74 4.05 -10.55
N ARG A 118 -7.53 3.06 -10.96
CA ARG A 118 -7.76 2.77 -12.38
C ARG A 118 -8.52 3.90 -13.10
N LYS A 119 -9.40 4.62 -12.42
CA LYS A 119 -10.08 5.79 -13.00
C LYS A 119 -9.08 6.92 -13.28
N GLN A 120 -8.13 7.17 -12.37
CA GLN A 120 -7.10 8.20 -12.52
C GLN A 120 -5.99 7.78 -13.50
N PHE A 121 -5.66 6.50 -13.53
CA PHE A 121 -4.62 5.88 -14.38
C PHE A 121 -5.26 4.78 -15.25
N PRO A 122 -5.89 5.12 -16.38
CA PRO A 122 -6.65 4.16 -17.20
C PRO A 122 -5.83 2.99 -17.76
N GLN A 123 -4.50 3.14 -17.82
CA GLN A 123 -3.57 2.06 -18.23
C GLN A 123 -3.49 0.92 -17.21
N ILE A 124 -3.97 1.10 -15.97
CA ILE A 124 -3.94 0.05 -14.93
C ILE A 124 -4.80 -1.13 -15.36
N ARG A 125 -4.16 -2.29 -15.43
CA ARG A 125 -4.79 -3.59 -15.65
C ARG A 125 -4.53 -4.46 -14.42
N PHE A 126 -5.55 -4.69 -13.62
CA PHE A 126 -5.37 -5.41 -12.34
C PHE A 126 -4.70 -6.78 -12.48
N LYS A 127 -4.99 -7.52 -13.55
CA LYS A 127 -4.35 -8.81 -13.85
C LYS A 127 -2.84 -8.72 -14.12
N ASP A 128 -2.38 -7.53 -14.48
CA ASP A 128 -0.97 -7.21 -14.73
C ASP A 128 -0.43 -6.29 -13.62
N SER A 129 -1.02 -6.39 -12.41
CA SER A 129 -0.66 -5.59 -11.23
C SER A 129 -0.28 -6.49 -10.06
N ILE A 130 0.55 -5.94 -9.18
CA ILE A 130 0.96 -6.56 -7.92
C ILE A 130 0.41 -5.73 -6.77
N MET A 131 -0.18 -6.37 -5.76
CA MET A 131 -0.47 -5.78 -4.45
C MET A 131 0.50 -6.32 -3.42
N VAL A 132 1.25 -5.43 -2.78
CA VAL A 132 2.14 -5.72 -1.66
C VAL A 132 1.52 -5.20 -0.38
N GLY A 133 1.38 -6.04 0.62
CA GLY A 133 0.79 -5.69 1.91
C GLY A 133 1.28 -6.57 3.04
N ASP A 134 1.09 -6.12 4.27
CA ASP A 134 1.44 -6.83 5.50
C ASP A 134 0.21 -7.43 6.21
N SER A 135 -0.99 -7.14 5.73
CA SER A 135 -2.25 -7.54 6.36
C SER A 135 -3.14 -8.39 5.44
N LEU A 136 -4.03 -9.15 6.07
CA LEU A 136 -5.03 -9.95 5.35
C LEU A 136 -5.94 -9.07 4.48
N SER A 137 -6.24 -7.84 4.91
CA SER A 137 -7.08 -6.92 4.13
C SER A 137 -6.44 -6.53 2.80
N ASP A 138 -5.12 -6.42 2.74
CA ASP A 138 -4.36 -6.13 1.52
C ASP A 138 -4.42 -7.29 0.52
N LEU A 139 -4.20 -8.50 1.04
CA LEU A 139 -4.23 -9.71 0.22
C LEU A 139 -5.63 -9.96 -0.36
N ILE A 140 -6.70 -9.78 0.44
CA ILE A 140 -8.07 -9.90 -0.03
C ILE A 140 -8.39 -8.82 -1.07
N PHE A 141 -7.96 -7.57 -0.83
CA PHE A 141 -8.12 -6.47 -1.78
C PHE A 141 -7.47 -6.81 -3.13
N GLY A 142 -6.21 -7.25 -3.12
CA GLY A 142 -5.51 -7.65 -4.34
C GLY A 142 -6.21 -8.79 -5.06
N LYS A 143 -6.61 -9.84 -4.34
CA LYS A 143 -7.31 -11.01 -4.94
C LYS A 143 -8.68 -10.66 -5.51
N ARG A 144 -9.46 -9.80 -4.84
CA ARG A 144 -10.76 -9.34 -5.35
C ARG A 144 -10.64 -8.58 -6.67
N LEU A 145 -9.54 -7.89 -6.88
CA LEU A 145 -9.24 -7.17 -8.13
C LEU A 145 -8.53 -8.05 -9.18
N GLY A 146 -8.14 -9.27 -8.82
CA GLY A 146 -7.42 -10.18 -9.72
C GLY A 146 -5.94 -9.86 -9.87
N MET A 147 -5.34 -9.19 -8.89
CA MET A 147 -3.90 -8.89 -8.83
C MET A 147 -3.09 -10.08 -8.33
N HIS A 148 -1.81 -10.11 -8.65
CA HIS A 148 -0.83 -10.88 -7.88
C HIS A 148 -0.68 -10.26 -6.49
N THR A 149 -0.48 -11.10 -5.47
CA THR A 149 -0.35 -10.64 -4.09
C THR A 149 0.97 -11.07 -3.48
N VAL A 150 1.63 -10.13 -2.84
CA VAL A 150 2.88 -10.32 -2.09
C VAL A 150 2.61 -9.97 -0.63
N HIS A 151 2.93 -10.88 0.26
CA HIS A 151 2.82 -10.70 1.70
C HIS A 151 4.19 -10.44 2.31
N ILE A 152 4.35 -9.29 2.93
CA ILE A 152 5.51 -8.94 3.74
C ILE A 152 5.15 -9.18 5.21
N SER A 153 5.93 -9.99 5.93
CA SER A 153 5.65 -10.28 7.34
C SER A 153 6.95 -10.49 8.10
N ASN A 154 7.06 -9.80 9.22
CA ASN A 154 8.17 -9.95 10.16
C ASN A 154 7.95 -11.12 11.15
N SER A 155 6.86 -11.87 11.05
CA SER A 155 6.58 -13.01 11.94
C SER A 155 6.14 -14.26 11.18
N ASN A 156 6.74 -15.40 11.53
CA ASN A 156 6.39 -16.71 10.97
C ASN A 156 4.95 -17.17 11.27
N THR A 157 4.31 -16.59 12.29
CA THR A 157 2.95 -16.98 12.73
C THR A 157 1.88 -16.43 11.80
N THR A 158 1.98 -15.17 11.41
CA THR A 158 1.04 -14.51 10.48
C THR A 158 1.15 -15.12 9.07
N ALA A 159 2.32 -15.61 8.76
CA ALA A 159 2.66 -16.20 7.47
C ALA A 159 1.82 -17.44 7.12
N ARG A 160 1.52 -18.32 8.08
CA ARG A 160 0.71 -19.53 7.83
C ARG A 160 -0.77 -19.25 7.63
N GLN A 161 -1.31 -18.21 8.27
CA GLN A 161 -2.73 -17.87 8.20
C GLN A 161 -3.15 -17.29 6.84
N HIS A 162 -2.21 -16.72 6.07
CA HIS A 162 -2.50 -16.02 4.82
C HIS A 162 -2.09 -16.80 3.56
N SER A 163 -1.62 -18.04 3.69
CA SER A 163 -1.01 -18.82 2.60
C SER A 163 -1.90 -19.00 1.37
N LYS A 164 -3.21 -19.15 1.54
CA LYS A 164 -4.17 -19.35 0.43
C LYS A 164 -4.45 -18.08 -0.40
N ARG A 165 -4.05 -16.90 0.09
CA ARG A 165 -4.30 -15.60 -0.55
C ARG A 165 -3.04 -14.87 -0.96
N THR A 166 -1.90 -15.52 -0.83
CA THR A 166 -0.58 -14.98 -1.15
C THR A 166 0.03 -15.76 -2.29
N ASP A 167 0.45 -15.06 -3.35
CA ASP A 167 1.19 -15.66 -4.45
C ASP A 167 2.68 -15.76 -4.11
N PHE A 168 3.20 -14.76 -3.39
CA PHE A 168 4.59 -14.68 -2.95
C PHE A 168 4.69 -14.15 -1.53
N ARG A 169 5.73 -14.59 -0.82
CA ARG A 169 6.01 -14.24 0.57
C ARG A 169 7.47 -13.91 0.75
N PHE A 170 7.71 -12.84 1.53
CA PHE A 170 9.03 -12.39 1.96
C PHE A 170 8.98 -11.98 3.43
#